data_5232e768ba8d004918459d0eca2059e7
#
_entry.id   5232e768ba8d004918459d0eca2059e7
#
_cell.length_a   1.000
_cell.length_b   1.000
_cell.length_c   1.000
_cell.angle_alpha   90.00
_cell.angle_beta   90.00
_cell.angle_gamma   90.00
#
_symmetry.space_group_name_H-M   'P 1'
#
loop_
_entity.id
_entity.type
_entity.pdbx_description
1 polymer ?
#
loop_
_entity_poly.entity_id
_entity_poly.type
_entity_poly.pdbx_seq_one_letter_code
_entity_poly.pdbx_strand_id
1 'polypeptide(L)'
;MLKLLKEDEEFRYAVAGLIGLTEVLNRMARFEEELVKLREDMNKLREDMNKLREDMNKLREDMNKLREDMNKLREEMYAGFDMLNRKITALGARWGVDAESAFREAIRGLLGKELGFSVERWVVQDLNGVVYGYPSQVEVDVAVSDSKTVLIEVSSHVRQGDAQTFVKKAKLFESLTGKKPTSLVFVSPFVDEKAQEACGALGIQVYTKV
;
A
#
# COMPACT_ATOMS: atom_id res chain seq x y z
N MET A 1 44.03 -6.08 -75.09
CA MET A 1 42.84 -5.80 -74.26
C MET A 1 42.25 -4.43 -74.58
N LEU A 2 42.95 -3.30 -74.41
CA LEU A 2 42.43 -1.95 -74.65
C LEU A 2 42.03 -1.70 -76.12
N LYS A 3 42.72 -2.32 -77.07
CA LYS A 3 42.40 -2.22 -78.47
C LYS A 3 41.12 -2.99 -78.87
N LEU A 4 40.89 -4.18 -78.28
CA LEU A 4 39.67 -4.96 -78.40
C LEU A 4 38.47 -4.24 -77.77
N LEU A 5 38.64 -3.60 -76.60
CA LEU A 5 37.59 -2.79 -75.97
C LEU A 5 37.19 -1.55 -76.76
N LYS A 6 38.08 -1.07 -77.67
CA LYS A 6 37.77 0.11 -78.55
C LYS A 6 37.18 -0.26 -79.86
N GLU A 7 37.61 -1.40 -80.44
CA GLU A 7 37.33 -1.78 -81.83
C GLU A 7 36.26 -2.88 -81.94
N ASP A 8 36.08 -3.69 -80.87
CA ASP A 8 35.11 -4.79 -80.84
C ASP A 8 33.95 -4.49 -79.94
N GLU A 9 32.78 -4.27 -80.48
CA GLU A 9 31.56 -3.89 -79.75
C GLU A 9 31.02 -5.08 -78.96
N GLU A 10 31.07 -6.31 -79.51
CA GLU A 10 30.61 -7.51 -78.82
C GLU A 10 31.49 -7.80 -77.58
N PHE A 11 32.82 -7.67 -77.72
CA PHE A 11 33.74 -7.83 -76.58
C PHE A 11 33.52 -6.78 -75.47
N ARG A 12 33.20 -5.53 -75.85
CA ARG A 12 32.88 -4.46 -74.91
C ARG A 12 31.64 -4.78 -74.10
N TYR A 13 30.57 -5.21 -74.75
CA TYR A 13 29.35 -5.62 -74.11
C TYR A 13 29.53 -6.88 -73.25
N ALA A 14 30.30 -7.83 -73.68
CA ALA A 14 30.62 -9.02 -72.93
C ALA A 14 31.39 -8.69 -71.63
N VAL A 15 32.41 -7.80 -71.72
CA VAL A 15 33.17 -7.33 -70.53
C VAL A 15 32.32 -6.47 -69.62
N ALA A 16 31.53 -5.57 -70.17
CA ALA A 16 30.63 -4.75 -69.39
C ALA A 16 29.57 -5.61 -68.65
N GLY A 17 29.02 -6.59 -69.31
CA GLY A 17 28.09 -7.56 -68.71
C GLY A 17 28.73 -8.41 -67.62
N LEU A 18 29.97 -8.88 -67.85
CA LEU A 18 30.71 -9.65 -66.82
C LEU A 18 31.05 -8.84 -65.61
N ILE A 19 31.47 -7.59 -65.79
CA ILE A 19 31.76 -6.67 -64.62
C ILE A 19 30.48 -6.34 -63.89
N GLY A 20 29.41 -6.00 -64.59
CA GLY A 20 28.12 -5.72 -64.00
C GLY A 20 27.51 -6.92 -63.29
N LEU A 21 27.61 -8.09 -63.86
CA LEU A 21 27.13 -9.34 -63.27
C LEU A 21 27.88 -9.68 -61.97
N THR A 22 29.22 -9.50 -61.96
CA THR A 22 30.05 -9.73 -60.78
C THR A 22 29.67 -8.75 -59.65
N GLU A 23 29.42 -7.49 -59.95
CA GLU A 23 28.99 -6.51 -58.97
C GLU A 23 27.61 -6.86 -58.41
N VAL A 24 26.66 -7.26 -59.25
CA VAL A 24 25.34 -7.70 -58.82
C VAL A 24 25.44 -8.94 -57.93
N LEU A 25 26.24 -9.94 -58.30
CA LEU A 25 26.45 -11.14 -57.48
C LEU A 25 27.06 -10.80 -56.12
N ASN A 26 28.04 -9.91 -56.05
CA ASN A 26 28.63 -9.45 -54.79
C ASN A 26 27.61 -8.70 -53.90
N ARG A 27 26.76 -7.90 -54.50
CA ARG A 27 25.67 -7.23 -53.77
C ARG A 27 24.63 -8.21 -53.25
N MET A 28 24.28 -9.20 -54.07
CA MET A 28 23.37 -10.27 -53.64
C MET A 28 23.94 -11.08 -52.47
N ALA A 29 25.21 -11.46 -52.53
CA ALA A 29 25.87 -12.17 -51.44
C ALA A 29 25.85 -11.37 -50.13
N ARG A 30 26.14 -10.06 -50.18
CA ARG A 30 26.04 -9.18 -49.00
C ARG A 30 24.61 -9.08 -48.49
N PHE A 31 23.65 -8.99 -49.39
CA PHE A 31 22.24 -8.94 -49.02
C PHE A 31 21.78 -10.24 -48.34
N GLU A 32 22.25 -11.40 -48.87
CA GLU A 32 22.00 -12.69 -48.22
C GLU A 32 22.59 -12.76 -46.80
N GLU A 33 23.83 -12.27 -46.59
CA GLU A 33 24.45 -12.20 -45.29
C GLU A 33 23.65 -11.28 -44.32
N GLU A 34 23.17 -10.15 -44.81
CA GLU A 34 22.32 -9.24 -44.01
C GLU A 34 20.98 -9.86 -43.66
N LEU A 35 20.37 -10.60 -44.58
CA LEU A 35 19.13 -11.34 -44.29
C LEU A 35 19.33 -12.44 -43.27
N VAL A 36 20.45 -13.14 -43.29
CA VAL A 36 20.77 -14.14 -42.26
C VAL A 36 20.89 -13.49 -40.88
N LYS A 37 21.65 -12.39 -40.78
CA LYS A 37 21.77 -11.62 -39.54
C LYS A 37 20.42 -11.10 -39.04
N LEU A 38 19.61 -10.53 -39.92
CA LEU A 38 18.28 -10.05 -39.58
C LEU A 38 17.40 -11.18 -39.05
N ARG A 39 17.49 -12.38 -39.64
CA ARG A 39 16.76 -13.57 -39.20
C ARG A 39 17.21 -14.01 -37.80
N GLU A 40 18.50 -13.98 -37.52
CA GLU A 40 19.06 -14.28 -36.19
C GLU A 40 18.57 -13.26 -35.14
N ASP A 41 18.58 -11.99 -35.46
CA ASP A 41 18.11 -10.93 -34.57
C ASP A 41 16.60 -11.03 -34.31
N MET A 42 15.81 -11.34 -35.34
CA MET A 42 14.38 -11.62 -35.18
C MET A 42 14.11 -12.83 -34.26
N ASN A 43 14.92 -13.87 -34.36
CA ASN A 43 14.78 -15.03 -33.47
C ASN A 43 15.11 -14.67 -32.00
N LYS A 44 16.20 -13.93 -31.77
CA LYS A 44 16.53 -13.42 -30.45
C LYS A 44 15.41 -12.54 -29.86
N LEU A 45 14.89 -11.62 -30.67
CA LEU A 45 13.77 -10.77 -30.26
C LEU A 45 12.54 -11.60 -29.88
N ARG A 46 12.27 -12.68 -30.63
CA ARG A 46 11.16 -13.59 -30.33
C ARG A 46 11.36 -14.35 -29.02
N GLU A 47 12.59 -14.78 -28.75
CA GLU A 47 12.95 -15.42 -27.47
C GLU A 47 12.79 -14.45 -26.29
N ASP A 48 13.24 -13.21 -26.44
CA ASP A 48 13.12 -12.19 -25.41
C ASP A 48 11.65 -11.80 -25.15
N MET A 49 10.84 -11.71 -26.20
CA MET A 49 9.39 -11.51 -26.07
C MET A 49 8.71 -12.66 -25.31
N ASN A 50 9.13 -13.90 -25.56
CA ASN A 50 8.58 -15.05 -24.82
C ASN A 50 8.96 -14.99 -23.33
N LYS A 51 10.22 -14.70 -23.02
CA LYS A 51 10.68 -14.49 -21.62
C LYS A 51 9.88 -13.37 -20.92
N LEU A 52 9.72 -12.23 -21.62
CA LEU A 52 8.94 -11.12 -21.09
C LEU A 52 7.48 -11.53 -20.81
N ARG A 53 6.89 -12.36 -21.67
CA ARG A 53 5.54 -12.88 -21.48
C ARG A 53 5.45 -13.83 -20.29
N GLU A 54 6.45 -14.66 -20.07
CA GLU A 54 6.54 -15.54 -18.90
C GLU A 54 6.67 -14.73 -17.60
N ASP A 55 7.52 -13.71 -17.60
CA ASP A 55 7.72 -12.85 -16.45
C ASP A 55 6.46 -12.04 -16.13
N MET A 56 5.75 -11.54 -17.15
CA MET A 56 4.44 -10.90 -16.97
C MET A 56 3.40 -11.84 -16.35
N ASN A 57 3.39 -13.11 -16.75
CA ASN A 57 2.47 -14.08 -16.16
C ASN A 57 2.81 -14.36 -14.69
N LYS A 58 4.09 -14.53 -14.36
CA LYS A 58 4.55 -14.68 -12.96
C LYS A 58 4.15 -13.47 -12.11
N LEU A 59 4.39 -12.25 -12.62
CA LEU A 59 4.00 -11.02 -11.94
C LEU A 59 2.49 -10.96 -11.69
N ARG A 60 1.69 -11.42 -12.64
CA ARG A 60 0.23 -11.50 -12.50
C ARG A 60 -0.21 -12.50 -11.44
N GLU A 61 0.45 -13.65 -11.38
CA GLU A 61 0.22 -14.65 -10.33
C GLU A 61 0.58 -14.11 -8.93
N ASP A 62 1.73 -13.44 -8.82
CA ASP A 62 2.17 -12.84 -7.56
C ASP A 62 1.22 -11.72 -7.10
N MET A 63 0.74 -10.89 -8.04
CA MET A 63 -0.28 -9.88 -7.74
C MET A 63 -1.59 -10.49 -7.24
N ASN A 64 -2.02 -11.61 -7.80
CA ASN A 64 -3.22 -12.31 -7.34
C ASN A 64 -3.04 -12.88 -5.94
N LYS A 65 -1.89 -13.51 -5.66
CA LYS A 65 -1.54 -14.00 -4.31
C LYS A 65 -1.55 -12.86 -3.29
N LEU A 66 -0.89 -11.73 -3.63
CA LEU A 66 -0.86 -10.56 -2.76
C LEU A 66 -2.27 -10.03 -2.47
N ARG A 67 -3.16 -10.06 -3.48
CA ARG A 67 -4.55 -9.66 -3.32
C ARG A 67 -5.34 -10.61 -2.42
N GLU A 68 -5.10 -11.90 -2.52
CA GLU A 68 -5.69 -12.92 -1.64
C GLU A 68 -5.19 -12.75 -0.19
N ASP A 69 -3.90 -12.54 0.00
CA ASP A 69 -3.29 -12.31 1.32
C ASP A 69 -3.83 -11.02 1.96
N MET A 70 -3.98 -9.95 1.16
CA MET A 70 -4.63 -8.71 1.64
C MET A 70 -6.08 -8.94 2.07
N ASN A 71 -6.85 -9.75 1.35
CA ASN A 71 -8.22 -10.06 1.73
C ASN A 71 -8.28 -10.88 3.01
N LYS A 72 -7.43 -11.91 3.15
CA LYS A 72 -7.31 -12.69 4.39
C LYS A 72 -6.94 -11.80 5.58
N LEU A 73 -5.94 -10.94 5.40
CA LEU A 73 -5.53 -10.00 6.46
C LEU A 73 -6.68 -9.06 6.86
N ARG A 74 -7.50 -8.64 5.89
CA ARG A 74 -8.70 -7.84 6.16
C ARG A 74 -9.75 -8.61 6.95
N GLU A 75 -10.02 -9.86 6.58
CA GLU A 75 -10.97 -10.73 7.29
C GLU A 75 -10.52 -11.02 8.71
N GLU A 76 -9.24 -11.36 8.90
CA GLU A 76 -8.64 -11.56 10.23
C GLU A 76 -8.73 -10.31 11.09
N MET A 77 -8.50 -9.13 10.49
CA MET A 77 -8.65 -7.85 11.18
C MET A 77 -10.09 -7.62 11.63
N TYR A 78 -11.09 -7.86 10.75
CA TYR A 78 -12.50 -7.73 11.14
C TYR A 78 -12.90 -8.74 12.22
N ALA A 79 -12.47 -9.99 12.10
CA ALA A 79 -12.72 -11.01 13.12
C ALA A 79 -12.10 -10.63 14.47
N GLY A 80 -10.88 -10.06 14.45
CA GLY A 80 -10.21 -9.54 15.63
C GLY A 80 -10.98 -8.39 16.29
N PHE A 81 -11.48 -7.44 15.50
CA PHE A 81 -12.31 -6.34 16.01
C PHE A 81 -13.66 -6.83 16.55
N ASP A 82 -14.30 -7.80 15.90
CA ASP A 82 -15.55 -8.40 16.39
C ASP A 82 -15.34 -9.15 17.72
N MET A 83 -14.24 -9.88 17.85
CA MET A 83 -13.90 -10.53 19.11
C MET A 83 -13.63 -9.51 20.20
N LEU A 84 -12.87 -8.44 19.88
CA LEU A 84 -12.61 -7.33 20.81
C LEU A 84 -13.91 -6.66 21.25
N ASN A 85 -14.82 -6.36 20.32
CA ASN A 85 -16.11 -5.77 20.63
C ASN A 85 -16.95 -6.62 21.59
N ARG A 86 -17.02 -7.96 21.33
CA ARG A 86 -17.72 -8.91 22.24
C ARG A 86 -17.10 -8.92 23.64
N LYS A 87 -15.76 -8.94 23.74
CA LYS A 87 -15.06 -8.94 25.03
C LYS A 87 -15.23 -7.62 25.78
N ILE A 88 -15.16 -6.47 25.07
CA ILE A 88 -15.40 -5.14 25.64
C ILE A 88 -16.84 -5.04 26.14
N THR A 89 -17.82 -5.51 25.37
CA THR A 89 -19.23 -5.53 25.77
C THR A 89 -19.43 -6.39 27.02
N ALA A 90 -18.81 -7.57 27.09
CA ALA A 90 -18.87 -8.44 28.26
C ALA A 90 -18.24 -7.80 29.52
N LEU A 91 -17.13 -7.07 29.35
CA LEU A 91 -16.48 -6.31 30.44
C LEU A 91 -17.33 -5.12 30.89
N GLY A 92 -17.86 -4.35 29.92
CA GLY A 92 -18.73 -3.19 30.21
C GLY A 92 -20.05 -3.57 30.92
N ALA A 93 -20.57 -4.77 30.67
CA ALA A 93 -21.74 -5.30 31.35
C ALA A 93 -21.47 -5.67 32.84
N ARG A 94 -20.20 -5.97 33.15
CA ARG A 94 -19.78 -6.35 34.54
C ARG A 94 -19.36 -5.19 35.42
N TRP A 95 -18.93 -4.10 34.80
CA TRP A 95 -18.30 -2.98 35.49
C TRP A 95 -19.11 -1.71 35.26
N GLY A 96 -19.53 -1.09 36.35
CA GLY A 96 -20.22 0.19 36.31
C GLY A 96 -19.27 1.33 35.89
N VAL A 97 -19.83 2.53 35.80
CA VAL A 97 -19.20 3.76 35.31
C VAL A 97 -17.89 4.14 36.05
N ASP A 98 -17.69 3.64 37.26
CA ASP A 98 -16.53 3.99 38.13
C ASP A 98 -15.23 3.24 37.79
N ALA A 99 -15.23 2.39 36.75
CA ALA A 99 -14.11 1.51 36.46
C ALA A 99 -13.34 1.86 35.16
N GLU A 100 -13.32 3.13 34.75
CA GLU A 100 -12.66 3.56 33.50
C GLU A 100 -11.18 3.17 33.46
N SER A 101 -10.44 3.31 34.58
CA SER A 101 -9.02 2.90 34.61
C SER A 101 -8.84 1.38 34.48
N ALA A 102 -9.68 0.59 35.17
CA ALA A 102 -9.65 -0.86 35.08
C ALA A 102 -10.09 -1.36 33.67
N PHE A 103 -11.04 -0.67 33.06
CA PHE A 103 -11.49 -0.94 31.71
C PHE A 103 -10.39 -0.64 30.68
N ARG A 104 -9.66 0.45 30.85
CA ARG A 104 -8.51 0.82 30.03
C ARG A 104 -7.40 -0.24 30.13
N GLU A 105 -7.06 -0.70 31.32
CA GLU A 105 -6.06 -1.75 31.51
C GLU A 105 -6.49 -3.08 30.92
N ALA A 106 -7.79 -3.43 31.00
CA ALA A 106 -8.32 -4.63 30.34
C ALA A 106 -8.20 -4.56 28.81
N ILE A 107 -8.50 -3.40 28.21
CA ILE A 107 -8.34 -3.18 26.76
C ILE A 107 -6.88 -3.31 26.35
N ARG A 108 -5.95 -2.72 27.11
CA ARG A 108 -4.51 -2.90 26.86
C ARG A 108 -4.10 -4.35 26.90
N GLY A 109 -4.56 -5.09 27.90
CA GLY A 109 -4.27 -6.50 28.02
C GLY A 109 -4.80 -7.33 26.83
N LEU A 110 -6.00 -7.03 26.36
CA LEU A 110 -6.61 -7.70 25.21
C LEU A 110 -5.90 -7.39 23.91
N LEU A 111 -5.62 -6.12 23.65
CA LEU A 111 -4.91 -5.69 22.43
C LEU A 111 -3.51 -6.28 22.36
N GLY A 112 -2.78 -6.25 23.50
CA GLY A 112 -1.42 -6.77 23.55
C GLY A 112 -1.34 -8.28 23.46
N LYS A 113 -2.12 -9.01 24.26
CA LYS A 113 -2.03 -10.47 24.36
C LYS A 113 -2.68 -11.22 23.20
N GLU A 114 -3.81 -10.73 22.71
CA GLU A 114 -4.63 -11.48 21.73
C GLU A 114 -4.46 -11.00 20.30
N LEU A 115 -4.13 -9.71 20.10
CA LEU A 115 -4.00 -9.12 18.77
C LEU A 115 -2.56 -8.72 18.40
N GLY A 116 -1.60 -8.93 19.31
CA GLY A 116 -0.19 -8.64 19.03
C GLY A 116 0.15 -7.16 18.85
N PHE A 117 -0.71 -6.25 19.34
CA PHE A 117 -0.42 -4.83 19.34
C PHE A 117 0.48 -4.45 20.53
N SER A 118 1.50 -3.63 20.31
CA SER A 118 2.16 -2.92 21.39
C SER A 118 1.27 -1.74 21.78
N VAL A 119 0.75 -1.73 23.01
CA VAL A 119 -0.12 -0.66 23.49
C VAL A 119 0.64 0.21 24.49
N GLU A 120 0.81 1.47 24.13
CA GLU A 120 1.50 2.47 24.93
C GLU A 120 0.55 3.61 25.31
N ARG A 121 0.77 4.20 26.48
CA ARG A 121 0.11 5.44 26.85
C ARG A 121 0.97 6.61 26.41
N TRP A 122 0.49 7.35 25.43
CA TRP A 122 1.15 8.58 24.99
C TRP A 122 0.67 9.75 25.86
N VAL A 123 1.63 10.41 26.49
CA VAL A 123 1.37 11.56 27.39
C VAL A 123 2.30 12.69 26.96
N VAL A 124 1.74 13.87 26.75
CA VAL A 124 2.49 15.06 26.37
C VAL A 124 1.93 16.32 27.00
N GLN A 125 2.79 17.30 27.25
CA GLN A 125 2.37 18.62 27.67
C GLN A 125 2.07 19.49 26.45
N ASP A 126 0.80 19.81 26.24
CA ASP A 126 0.35 20.73 25.18
C ASP A 126 0.55 22.19 25.66
N LEU A 127 1.74 22.72 25.44
CA LEU A 127 2.10 24.08 25.86
C LEU A 127 1.33 25.15 25.10
N ASN A 128 0.90 24.85 23.88
CA ASN A 128 0.22 25.81 23.01
C ASN A 128 -1.32 25.74 23.12
N GLY A 129 -1.84 24.82 23.90
CA GLY A 129 -3.29 24.66 24.10
C GLY A 129 -4.05 24.24 22.83
N VAL A 130 -3.43 23.45 21.98
CA VAL A 130 -4.01 23.00 20.70
C VAL A 130 -5.26 22.17 20.93
N VAL A 131 -5.26 21.33 21.97
CA VAL A 131 -6.35 20.40 22.26
C VAL A 131 -7.49 21.10 22.98
N TYR A 132 -7.19 21.70 24.14
CA TYR A 132 -8.22 22.25 25.06
C TYR A 132 -8.33 23.77 25.04
N GLY A 133 -7.50 24.48 24.27
CA GLY A 133 -7.48 25.94 24.23
C GLY A 133 -6.62 26.60 25.31
N TYR A 134 -5.98 25.83 26.15
CA TYR A 134 -5.06 26.28 27.21
C TYR A 134 -3.99 25.21 27.46
N PRO A 135 -2.80 25.58 27.95
CA PRO A 135 -1.74 24.62 28.26
C PRO A 135 -2.22 23.54 29.23
N SER A 136 -2.05 22.28 28.82
CA SER A 136 -2.57 21.14 29.54
C SER A 136 -1.82 19.86 29.20
N GLN A 137 -1.88 18.88 30.08
CA GLN A 137 -1.44 17.53 29.78
C GLN A 137 -2.48 16.85 28.90
N VAL A 138 -2.01 16.28 27.80
CA VAL A 138 -2.81 15.49 26.84
C VAL A 138 -2.35 14.06 26.90
N GLU A 139 -3.30 13.14 26.98
CA GLU A 139 -3.03 11.71 26.97
C GLU A 139 -3.95 10.98 25.98
N VAL A 140 -3.46 9.91 25.44
CA VAL A 140 -4.20 8.98 24.59
C VAL A 140 -3.54 7.61 24.61
N ASP A 141 -4.31 6.54 24.52
CA ASP A 141 -3.78 5.21 24.34
C ASP A 141 -3.44 4.96 22.86
N VAL A 142 -2.24 4.43 22.59
CA VAL A 142 -1.73 4.19 21.25
C VAL A 142 -1.47 2.70 21.09
N ALA A 143 -2.19 2.07 20.19
CA ALA A 143 -1.93 0.70 19.79
C ALA A 143 -1.13 0.69 18.48
N VAL A 144 0.06 0.13 18.53
CA VAL A 144 0.97 0.06 17.36
C VAL A 144 1.18 -1.39 16.97
N SER A 145 1.03 -1.68 15.69
CA SER A 145 1.53 -2.90 15.06
C SER A 145 2.49 -2.49 13.94
N ASP A 146 3.20 -3.45 13.33
CA ASP A 146 4.26 -3.22 12.33
C ASP A 146 3.90 -2.21 11.21
N SER A 147 2.61 -2.07 10.89
CA SER A 147 2.14 -1.19 9.81
C SER A 147 1.03 -0.21 10.20
N LYS A 148 0.55 -0.22 11.46
CA LYS A 148 -0.64 0.57 11.85
C LYS A 148 -0.45 1.25 13.19
N THR A 149 -0.91 2.49 13.26
CA THR A 149 -1.01 3.26 14.52
C THR A 149 -2.49 3.58 14.76
N VAL A 150 -3.06 3.04 15.82
CA VAL A 150 -4.44 3.28 16.21
C VAL A 150 -4.44 4.10 17.50
N LEU A 151 -5.13 5.22 17.51
CA LEU A 151 -5.36 5.97 18.76
C LEU A 151 -6.68 5.53 19.37
N ILE A 152 -6.65 5.27 20.66
CA ILE A 152 -7.79 4.75 21.42
C ILE A 152 -8.08 5.70 22.57
N GLU A 153 -9.32 6.15 22.67
CA GLU A 153 -9.81 6.94 23.81
C GLU A 153 -10.85 6.11 24.55
N VAL A 154 -10.55 5.78 25.80
CA VAL A 154 -11.47 5.10 26.69
C VAL A 154 -12.18 6.15 27.54
N SER A 155 -13.50 6.20 27.48
CA SER A 155 -14.31 7.16 28.25
C SER A 155 -15.55 6.48 28.80
N SER A 156 -15.97 6.86 29.99
CA SER A 156 -17.22 6.40 30.58
C SER A 156 -18.45 6.91 29.84
N HIS A 157 -18.34 8.07 29.17
CA HIS A 157 -19.40 8.70 28.39
C HIS A 157 -18.80 9.60 27.30
N VAL A 158 -19.19 9.40 26.06
CA VAL A 158 -18.78 10.22 24.93
C VAL A 158 -19.87 11.23 24.56
N ARG A 159 -19.52 12.49 24.61
CA ARG A 159 -20.36 13.63 24.24
C ARG A 159 -19.95 14.23 22.90
N GLN A 160 -20.82 15.05 22.31
CA GLN A 160 -20.57 15.65 20.99
C GLN A 160 -19.22 16.38 20.87
N GLY A 161 -18.79 17.10 21.93
CA GLY A 161 -17.51 17.83 21.94
C GLY A 161 -16.28 16.94 22.00
N ASP A 162 -16.42 15.73 22.51
CA ASP A 162 -15.30 14.78 22.70
C ASP A 162 -14.76 14.29 21.35
N ALA A 163 -15.61 14.13 20.34
CA ALA A 163 -15.19 13.75 18.99
C ALA A 163 -14.21 14.77 18.39
N GLN A 164 -14.50 16.07 18.50
CA GLN A 164 -13.61 17.13 18.03
C GLN A 164 -12.31 17.21 18.85
N THR A 165 -12.40 17.01 20.14
CA THR A 165 -11.24 16.97 21.04
C THR A 165 -10.32 15.82 20.68
N PHE A 166 -10.85 14.66 20.37
CA PHE A 166 -10.07 13.50 19.99
C PHE A 166 -9.36 13.72 18.64
N VAL A 167 -10.00 14.34 17.66
CA VAL A 167 -9.33 14.75 16.41
C VAL A 167 -8.18 15.72 16.66
N LYS A 168 -8.34 16.67 17.60
CA LYS A 168 -7.25 17.57 17.97
C LYS A 168 -6.09 16.84 18.65
N LYS A 169 -6.39 15.87 19.54
CA LYS A 169 -5.37 14.98 20.11
C LYS A 169 -4.60 14.21 19.01
N ALA A 170 -5.32 13.68 18.02
CA ALA A 170 -4.72 12.97 16.90
C ALA A 170 -3.79 13.85 16.05
N LYS A 171 -4.19 15.09 15.78
CA LYS A 171 -3.34 16.07 15.08
C LYS A 171 -2.11 16.45 15.89
N LEU A 172 -2.24 16.64 17.19
CA LEU A 172 -1.12 16.90 18.08
C LEU A 172 -0.15 15.72 18.10
N PHE A 173 -0.67 14.50 18.20
CA PHE A 173 0.12 13.27 18.11
C PHE A 173 0.91 13.20 16.80
N GLU A 174 0.25 13.40 15.67
CA GLU A 174 0.88 13.39 14.34
C GLU A 174 1.98 14.46 14.22
N SER A 175 1.72 15.68 14.71
CA SER A 175 2.68 16.79 14.65
C SER A 175 3.94 16.55 15.48
N LEU A 176 3.83 15.88 16.61
CA LEU A 176 4.95 15.64 17.53
C LEU A 176 5.71 14.34 17.26
N THR A 177 5.02 13.31 16.74
CA THR A 177 5.64 12.00 16.49
C THR A 177 6.00 11.76 15.03
N GLY A 178 5.44 12.56 14.11
CA GLY A 178 5.54 12.32 12.66
C GLY A 178 4.76 11.09 12.17
N LYS A 179 4.04 10.40 13.07
CA LYS A 179 3.26 9.19 12.74
C LYS A 179 1.79 9.56 12.55
N LYS A 180 1.27 9.31 11.35
CA LYS A 180 -0.14 9.54 11.06
C LYS A 180 -0.98 8.38 11.59
N PRO A 181 -1.98 8.63 12.45
CA PRO A 181 -2.90 7.59 12.90
C PRO A 181 -3.68 6.98 11.74
N THR A 182 -3.74 5.66 11.72
CA THR A 182 -4.50 4.89 10.72
C THR A 182 -5.99 4.86 11.06
N SER A 183 -6.30 4.86 12.35
CA SER A 183 -7.67 4.83 12.88
C SER A 183 -7.76 5.57 14.22
N LEU A 184 -8.93 6.14 14.46
CA LEU A 184 -9.31 6.74 15.74
C LEU A 184 -10.48 5.93 16.31
N VAL A 185 -10.38 5.52 17.55
CA VAL A 185 -11.33 4.60 18.20
C VAL A 185 -11.75 5.14 19.55
N PHE A 186 -13.05 5.35 19.75
CA PHE A 186 -13.64 5.50 21.07
C PHE A 186 -14.12 4.15 21.60
N VAL A 187 -13.87 3.92 22.87
CA VAL A 187 -14.45 2.81 23.63
C VAL A 187 -15.21 3.36 24.82
N SER A 188 -16.52 3.21 24.82
CA SER A 188 -17.39 3.78 25.84
C SER A 188 -18.67 2.98 26.01
N PRO A 189 -19.14 2.75 27.24
CA PRO A 189 -20.45 2.15 27.49
C PRO A 189 -21.63 3.08 27.13
N PHE A 190 -21.41 4.39 27.10
CA PHE A 190 -22.43 5.39 26.82
C PHE A 190 -21.92 6.41 25.77
N VAL A 191 -22.70 6.59 24.71
CA VAL A 191 -22.41 7.55 23.64
C VAL A 191 -23.68 8.30 23.31
N ASP A 192 -23.63 9.62 23.38
CA ASP A 192 -24.77 10.45 22.98
C ASP A 192 -25.04 10.29 21.46
N GLU A 193 -26.30 10.37 21.07
CA GLU A 193 -26.73 10.26 19.66
C GLU A 193 -25.99 11.28 18.77
N LYS A 194 -25.91 12.54 19.22
CA LYS A 194 -25.13 13.59 18.54
C LYS A 194 -23.64 13.33 18.51
N ALA A 195 -23.10 12.63 19.50
CA ALA A 195 -21.71 12.21 19.52
C ALA A 195 -21.45 11.11 18.49
N GLN A 196 -22.36 10.17 18.35
CA GLN A 196 -22.30 9.12 17.34
C GLN A 196 -22.27 9.71 15.92
N GLU A 197 -23.16 10.68 15.63
CA GLU A 197 -23.17 11.39 14.35
C GLU A 197 -21.85 12.14 14.09
N ALA A 198 -21.36 12.86 15.11
CA ALA A 198 -20.10 13.60 15.02
C ALA A 198 -18.90 12.67 14.78
N CYS A 199 -18.85 11.53 15.46
CA CYS A 199 -17.83 10.51 15.27
C CYS A 199 -17.87 9.95 13.84
N GLY A 200 -19.06 9.62 13.33
CA GLY A 200 -19.24 9.14 11.97
C GLY A 200 -18.77 10.15 10.92
N ALA A 201 -19.11 11.44 11.10
CA ALA A 201 -18.65 12.52 10.22
C ALA A 201 -17.13 12.74 10.24
N LEU A 202 -16.48 12.46 11.37
CA LEU A 202 -15.03 12.62 11.58
C LEU A 202 -14.22 11.35 11.33
N GLY A 203 -14.85 10.24 10.91
CA GLY A 203 -14.19 8.97 10.65
C GLY A 203 -13.69 8.26 11.91
N ILE A 204 -14.29 8.57 13.07
CA ILE A 204 -13.97 7.95 14.37
C ILE A 204 -14.84 6.71 14.54
N GLN A 205 -14.22 5.57 14.81
CA GLN A 205 -14.94 4.34 15.16
C GLN A 205 -15.36 4.37 16.61
N VAL A 206 -16.58 3.94 16.90
CA VAL A 206 -17.12 3.94 18.25
C VAL A 206 -17.54 2.53 18.63
N TYR A 207 -16.99 2.03 19.71
CA TYR A 207 -17.36 0.76 20.31
C TYR A 207 -18.14 1.03 21.60
N THR A 208 -19.39 0.72 21.59
CA THR A 208 -20.31 0.90 22.71
C THR A 208 -21.09 -0.38 22.98
N LYS A 209 -21.72 -0.45 24.13
CA LYS A 209 -22.63 -1.52 24.47
C LYS A 209 -23.90 -1.38 23.60
N VAL A 210 -24.23 -2.40 22.84
CA VAL A 210 -25.54 -2.58 22.22
C VAL A 210 -26.44 -3.34 23.18
#